data_22925d94f4a217d1845a8e51c154a65e
#
_entry.id   22925d94f4a217d1845a8e51c154a65e
#
_cell.length_a   1.000
_cell.length_b   1.000
_cell.length_c   1.000
_cell.angle_alpha   90.00
_cell.angle_beta   90.00
_cell.angle_gamma   90.00
#
_symmetry.space_group_name_H-M   'P 1'
#
loop_
_entity.id
_entity.type
_entity.pdbx_description
1 polymer ?
#
loop_
_entity_poly.entity_id
_entity_poly.type
_entity_poly.pdbx_seq_one_letter_code
_entity_poly.pdbx_strand_id
1 'polypeptide(L)'
;MKSLFALPFLVLTLLSASVSAVCLNITDSYSGIIQPDSEAIALGPFTIAGTNGCSNANIDAMVSAAGSGRAPHIYIQQHVGGAWKTVAHNPLSAYASWLGPLGTYRVMLDNREPVSKSYWGTVRFGR
;
A
#
# COMPACT_ATOMS: atom_id res chain seq x y z
N MET A 1 69.42 10.52 -17.14
CA MET A 1 68.47 9.68 -17.12
C MET A 1 67.36 10.06 -16.29
N LYS A 2 66.22 10.09 -16.78
CA LYS A 2 65.09 10.53 -16.12
C LYS A 2 64.05 9.48 -16.12
N SER A 3 63.70 9.05 -14.99
CA SER A 3 62.55 8.18 -14.89
C SER A 3 61.31 9.04 -14.91
N LEU A 4 60.61 8.94 -15.98
CA LEU A 4 59.32 9.54 -16.04
C LEU A 4 58.33 8.65 -15.37
N PHE A 5 57.97 9.03 -14.19
CA PHE A 5 56.88 8.37 -13.56
C PHE A 5 55.61 8.93 -14.14
N ALA A 6 55.10 8.25 -15.12
CA ALA A 6 53.72 8.41 -15.42
C ALA A 6 52.95 7.81 -14.24
N LEU A 7 52.57 8.63 -13.33
CA LEU A 7 51.58 8.25 -12.37
C LEU A 7 50.32 7.93 -13.15
N PRO A 8 49.89 6.66 -13.12
CA PRO A 8 48.57 6.42 -13.60
C PRO A 8 47.64 7.16 -12.65
N PHE A 9 47.09 8.24 -13.13
CA PHE A 9 45.92 8.74 -12.50
C PHE A 9 44.87 7.65 -12.61
N LEU A 10 44.81 6.87 -11.60
CA LEU A 10 43.62 6.09 -11.36
C LEU A 10 42.56 7.13 -11.07
N VAL A 11 41.93 7.61 -12.10
CA VAL A 11 40.67 8.30 -11.96
C VAL A 11 39.72 7.22 -11.51
N LEU A 12 39.62 7.06 -10.22
CA LEU A 12 38.50 6.41 -9.63
C LEU A 12 37.32 7.29 -10.01
N THR A 13 36.81 7.07 -11.19
CA THR A 13 35.45 7.48 -11.46
C THR A 13 34.59 6.65 -10.50
N LEU A 14 34.38 7.22 -9.35
CA LEU A 14 33.25 6.83 -8.54
C LEU A 14 32.03 7.06 -9.42
N LEU A 15 31.70 6.03 -10.17
CA LEU A 15 30.38 5.89 -10.67
C LEU A 15 29.54 5.74 -9.42
N SER A 16 29.15 6.87 -8.85
CA SER A 16 28.04 6.88 -7.98
C SER A 16 26.86 6.49 -8.87
N ALA A 17 26.61 5.20 -8.97
CA ALA A 17 25.35 4.73 -9.43
C ALA A 17 24.35 5.36 -8.48
N SER A 18 23.73 6.45 -8.91
CA SER A 18 22.56 6.94 -8.22
C SER A 18 21.56 5.81 -8.30
N VAL A 19 21.48 5.04 -7.23
CA VAL A 19 20.40 4.10 -7.07
C VAL A 19 19.18 4.99 -6.93
N SER A 20 18.55 5.31 -8.07
CA SER A 20 17.25 5.90 -8.05
C SER A 20 16.34 4.89 -7.36
N ALA A 21 15.82 5.26 -6.21
CA ALA A 21 14.83 4.45 -5.53
C ALA A 21 13.68 4.20 -6.50
N VAL A 22 13.37 2.93 -6.73
CA VAL A 22 12.26 2.52 -7.59
C VAL A 22 11.09 2.19 -6.69
N CYS A 23 9.94 2.79 -6.96
CA CYS A 23 8.71 2.44 -6.26
C CYS A 23 8.37 0.98 -6.54
N LEU A 24 8.53 0.13 -5.54
CA LEU A 24 8.25 -1.28 -5.64
C LEU A 24 6.83 -1.56 -5.16
N ASN A 25 6.09 -2.36 -5.93
CA ASN A 25 4.81 -2.86 -5.49
C ASN A 25 5.01 -4.02 -4.53
N ILE A 26 4.43 -3.90 -3.35
CA ILE A 26 4.38 -4.98 -2.36
C ILE A 26 2.95 -5.44 -2.20
N THR A 27 2.78 -6.69 -1.79
CA THR A 27 1.47 -7.26 -1.48
C THR A 27 1.48 -7.73 -0.04
N ASP A 28 0.65 -7.10 0.78
CA ASP A 28 0.42 -7.51 2.16
C ASP A 28 -0.87 -8.30 2.26
N SER A 29 -0.84 -9.39 3.03
CA SER A 29 -2.00 -10.20 3.33
C SER A 29 -2.56 -9.84 4.69
N TYR A 30 -3.86 -9.95 4.83
CA TYR A 30 -4.55 -9.73 6.11
C TYR A 30 -5.65 -10.77 6.33
N SER A 31 -6.01 -10.98 7.58
CA SER A 31 -7.11 -11.86 7.96
C SER A 31 -7.64 -11.48 9.33
N GLY A 32 -8.86 -11.89 9.61
CA GLY A 32 -9.47 -11.64 10.91
C GLY A 32 -10.92 -12.10 10.96
N ILE A 33 -11.60 -11.69 12.02
CA ILE A 33 -13.03 -11.90 12.19
C ILE A 33 -13.65 -10.53 12.40
N ILE A 34 -14.67 -10.22 11.61
CA ILE A 34 -15.43 -8.99 11.75
C ILE A 34 -16.80 -9.31 12.37
N GLN A 35 -17.15 -8.53 13.40
CA GLN A 35 -18.40 -8.69 14.11
C GLN A 35 -19.60 -8.26 13.27
N PRO A 36 -20.83 -8.71 13.64
CA PRO A 36 -22.03 -8.27 12.93
C PRO A 36 -22.18 -6.75 12.97
N ASP A 37 -22.65 -6.18 11.88
CA ASP A 37 -22.95 -4.74 11.76
C ASP A 37 -21.81 -3.84 12.26
N SER A 38 -20.57 -4.22 11.98
CA SER A 38 -19.38 -3.55 12.50
C SER A 38 -18.37 -3.24 11.41
N GLU A 39 -17.47 -2.30 11.71
CA GLU A 39 -16.34 -1.97 10.88
C GLU A 39 -15.05 -2.50 11.51
N ALA A 40 -14.06 -2.76 10.68
CA ALA A 40 -12.73 -3.17 11.11
C ALA A 40 -11.66 -2.59 10.20
N ILE A 41 -10.48 -2.34 10.76
CA ILE A 41 -9.30 -2.01 9.97
C ILE A 41 -8.72 -3.33 9.46
N ALA A 42 -8.70 -3.51 8.14
CA ALA A 42 -8.10 -4.68 7.52
C ALA A 42 -6.58 -4.58 7.48
N LEU A 43 -6.08 -3.44 7.07
CA LEU A 43 -4.64 -3.16 6.97
C LEU A 43 -4.37 -1.68 7.21
N GLY A 44 -3.30 -1.38 7.92
CA GLY A 44 -2.83 -0.03 8.10
C GLY A 44 -2.93 0.49 9.52
N PRO A 45 -2.59 1.77 9.72
CA PRO A 45 -2.16 2.73 8.70
C PRO A 45 -0.82 2.38 8.04
N PHE A 46 -0.68 2.73 6.76
CA PHE A 46 0.58 2.63 6.04
C PHE A 46 0.83 3.93 5.24
N THR A 47 2.10 4.27 5.08
CA THR A 47 2.49 5.51 4.40
C THR A 47 3.19 5.20 3.09
N ILE A 48 2.73 5.86 2.02
CA ILE A 48 3.37 5.82 0.71
C ILE A 48 4.08 7.16 0.54
N ALA A 49 5.41 7.12 0.52
CA ALA A 49 6.25 8.32 0.49
C ALA A 49 7.08 8.37 -0.79
N GLY A 50 7.40 9.59 -1.22
CA GLY A 50 8.21 9.81 -2.41
C GLY A 50 9.68 9.43 -2.25
N THR A 51 10.16 9.25 -1.02
CA THR A 51 11.54 8.86 -0.73
C THR A 51 11.92 7.50 -1.33
N ASN A 52 10.95 6.64 -1.56
CA ASN A 52 11.15 5.32 -2.18
C ASN A 52 10.90 5.33 -3.70
N GLY A 53 10.84 6.50 -4.31
CA GLY A 53 10.66 6.63 -5.76
C GLY A 53 9.21 6.58 -6.23
N CYS A 54 8.24 6.49 -5.32
CA CYS A 54 6.83 6.56 -5.69
C CYS A 54 6.43 8.00 -5.97
N SER A 55 5.74 8.24 -7.07
CA SER A 55 5.22 9.56 -7.44
C SER A 55 3.77 9.76 -7.02
N ASN A 56 3.06 8.67 -6.75
CA ASN A 56 1.67 8.67 -6.32
C ASN A 56 1.38 7.41 -5.50
N ALA A 57 0.22 7.40 -4.89
CA ALA A 57 -0.31 6.21 -4.23
C ALA A 57 -1.15 5.41 -5.23
N ASN A 58 -0.78 4.15 -5.43
CA ASN A 58 -1.54 3.21 -6.24
C ASN A 58 -1.85 2.01 -5.36
N ILE A 59 -3.10 1.86 -4.97
CA ILE A 59 -3.53 0.88 -3.97
C ILE A 59 -4.62 0.00 -4.58
N ASP A 60 -4.40 -1.31 -4.51
CA ASP A 60 -5.39 -2.31 -4.90
C ASP A 60 -5.68 -3.20 -3.70
N ALA A 61 -6.93 -3.22 -3.26
CA ALA A 61 -7.35 -3.98 -2.08
C ALA A 61 -8.49 -4.93 -2.42
N MET A 62 -8.42 -6.14 -1.91
CA MET A 62 -9.45 -7.14 -2.10
C MET A 62 -9.73 -7.91 -0.81
N VAL A 63 -10.95 -8.36 -0.67
CA VAL A 63 -11.42 -9.12 0.49
C VAL A 63 -12.20 -10.34 0.03
N SER A 64 -12.02 -11.43 0.78
CA SER A 64 -12.83 -12.64 0.70
C SER A 64 -13.36 -12.97 2.10
N ALA A 65 -14.46 -13.65 2.17
CA ALA A 65 -15.05 -14.06 3.46
C ALA A 65 -15.62 -15.45 3.36
N ALA A 66 -15.60 -16.16 4.49
CA ALA A 66 -16.20 -17.47 4.61
C ALA A 66 -17.71 -17.36 4.89
N GLY A 67 -18.45 -18.39 4.50
CA GLY A 67 -19.88 -18.49 4.77
C GLY A 67 -20.76 -17.94 3.66
N SER A 68 -22.07 -18.03 3.89
CA SER A 68 -23.06 -17.51 2.97
C SER A 68 -23.23 -16.00 3.17
N GLY A 69 -23.79 -15.34 2.16
CA GLY A 69 -23.98 -13.89 2.18
C GLY A 69 -22.85 -13.15 1.51
N ARG A 70 -22.86 -11.84 1.64
CA ARG A 70 -21.89 -10.97 1.00
C ARG A 70 -20.61 -10.86 1.82
N ALA A 71 -19.48 -10.77 1.12
CA ALA A 71 -18.24 -10.36 1.75
C ALA A 71 -18.40 -8.93 2.34
N PRO A 72 -17.62 -8.57 3.35
CA PRO A 72 -17.63 -7.20 3.86
C PRO A 72 -17.35 -6.19 2.76
N HIS A 73 -17.94 -5.01 2.88
CA HIS A 73 -17.60 -3.90 2.00
C HIS A 73 -16.18 -3.46 2.29
N ILE A 74 -15.40 -3.27 1.23
CA ILE A 74 -14.02 -2.82 1.34
C ILE A 74 -13.93 -1.39 0.85
N TYR A 75 -13.19 -0.55 1.57
CA TYR A 75 -12.93 0.81 1.16
C TYR A 75 -11.56 1.28 1.65
N ILE A 76 -11.02 2.26 0.95
CA ILE A 76 -9.71 2.84 1.22
C ILE A 76 -9.93 4.22 1.80
N GLN A 77 -9.23 4.53 2.89
CA GLN A 77 -9.24 5.84 3.52
C GLN A 77 -7.86 6.46 3.50
N GLN A 78 -7.83 7.76 3.30
CA GLN A 78 -6.65 8.60 3.39
C GLN A 78 -6.73 9.47 4.64
N HIS A 79 -5.61 9.60 5.34
CA HIS A 79 -5.50 10.52 6.46
C HIS A 79 -5.23 11.94 5.95
N VAL A 80 -6.18 12.83 6.14
CA VAL A 80 -6.11 14.21 5.66
C VAL A 80 -6.56 15.16 6.77
N GLY A 81 -5.68 16.09 7.15
CA GLY A 81 -6.01 17.11 8.13
C GLY A 81 -6.44 16.56 9.50
N GLY A 82 -5.86 15.46 9.93
CA GLY A 82 -6.17 14.84 11.22
C GLY A 82 -7.40 13.93 11.21
N ALA A 83 -8.01 13.71 10.05
CA ALA A 83 -9.20 12.87 9.91
C ALA A 83 -9.02 11.83 8.79
N TRP A 84 -9.76 10.74 8.87
CA TRP A 84 -9.80 9.73 7.83
C TRP A 84 -10.91 10.03 6.84
N LYS A 85 -10.54 10.09 5.55
CA LYS A 85 -11.45 10.36 4.45
C LYS A 85 -11.51 9.16 3.54
N THR A 86 -12.71 8.66 3.23
CA THR A 86 -12.89 7.60 2.25
C THR A 86 -12.60 8.14 0.86
N VAL A 87 -11.64 7.53 0.17
CA VAL A 87 -11.20 7.93 -1.17
C VAL A 87 -11.55 6.92 -2.24
N ALA A 88 -11.78 5.66 -1.88
CA ALA A 88 -12.21 4.63 -2.82
C ALA A 88 -13.20 3.71 -2.14
N HIS A 89 -14.29 3.42 -2.84
CA HIS A 89 -15.37 2.58 -2.36
C HIS A 89 -16.14 2.03 -3.55
N ASN A 90 -16.34 0.72 -3.57
CA ASN A 90 -17.19 0.09 -4.57
C ASN A 90 -18.17 -0.84 -3.85
N PRO A 91 -19.44 -0.41 -3.67
CA PRO A 91 -20.41 -1.17 -2.88
C PRO A 91 -20.84 -2.49 -3.54
N LEU A 92 -20.55 -2.67 -4.82
CA LEU A 92 -20.93 -3.87 -5.56
C LEU A 92 -19.80 -4.88 -5.73
N SER A 93 -18.63 -4.61 -5.15
CA SER A 93 -17.45 -5.42 -5.35
C SER A 93 -16.68 -5.64 -4.05
N ALA A 94 -16.05 -6.79 -3.93
CA ALA A 94 -15.09 -7.09 -2.87
C ALA A 94 -13.68 -6.55 -3.19
N TYR A 95 -13.61 -5.49 -3.97
CA TYR A 95 -12.39 -4.91 -4.47
C TYR A 95 -12.49 -3.38 -4.46
N ALA A 96 -11.43 -2.73 -3.99
CA ALA A 96 -11.30 -1.28 -4.03
C ALA A 96 -9.93 -0.89 -4.57
N SER A 97 -9.88 0.12 -5.41
CA SER A 97 -8.66 0.60 -6.04
C SER A 97 -8.60 2.11 -5.96
N TRP A 98 -7.42 2.63 -5.71
CA TRP A 98 -7.18 4.06 -5.61
C TRP A 98 -5.85 4.46 -6.23
N LEU A 99 -5.89 5.49 -7.05
CA LEU A 99 -4.72 6.19 -7.57
C LEU A 99 -4.82 7.64 -7.13
N GLY A 100 -3.94 8.07 -6.25
CA GLY A 100 -4.02 9.39 -5.65
C GLY A 100 -2.70 9.91 -5.14
N PRO A 101 -2.73 10.96 -4.31
CA PRO A 101 -1.51 11.59 -3.80
C PRO A 101 -0.76 10.68 -2.83
N LEU A 102 0.53 10.93 -2.68
CA LEU A 102 1.32 10.34 -1.60
C LEU A 102 0.70 10.69 -0.25
N GLY A 103 0.80 9.81 0.70
CA GLY A 103 0.26 10.05 2.03
C GLY A 103 0.07 8.77 2.83
N THR A 104 -0.71 8.89 3.89
CA THR A 104 -1.03 7.80 4.81
C THR A 104 -2.43 7.29 4.53
N TYR A 105 -2.53 5.98 4.42
CA TYR A 105 -3.75 5.28 4.01
C TYR A 105 -4.05 4.12 4.95
N ARG A 106 -5.29 3.67 4.94
CA ARG A 106 -5.71 2.41 5.55
C ARG A 106 -6.82 1.77 4.73
N VAL A 107 -6.95 0.47 4.86
CA VAL A 107 -8.02 -0.31 4.24
C VAL A 107 -9.00 -0.73 5.32
N MET A 108 -10.27 -0.44 5.08
CA MET A 108 -11.36 -0.68 6.01
C MET A 108 -12.33 -1.72 5.45
N LEU A 109 -12.94 -2.44 6.35
CA LEU A 109 -14.04 -3.37 6.04
C LEU A 109 -15.27 -2.99 6.84
N ASP A 110 -16.43 -3.09 6.20
CA ASP A 110 -17.74 -2.86 6.81
C ASP A 110 -18.60 -4.09 6.63
N ASN A 111 -18.87 -4.79 7.72
CA ASN A 111 -19.77 -5.95 7.70
C ASN A 111 -21.18 -5.50 7.98
N ARG A 112 -22.01 -5.51 6.97
CA ARG A 112 -23.43 -5.16 7.07
C ARG A 112 -24.33 -6.36 7.32
N GLU A 113 -23.76 -7.54 7.43
CA GLU A 113 -24.50 -8.75 7.72
C GLU A 113 -24.72 -8.91 9.23
N PRO A 114 -25.82 -9.53 9.68
CA PRO A 114 -26.11 -9.72 11.09
C PRO A 114 -25.34 -10.88 11.72
N VAL A 115 -24.30 -11.36 11.08
CA VAL A 115 -23.45 -12.47 11.54
C VAL A 115 -21.98 -12.08 11.45
N SER A 116 -21.18 -12.63 12.36
CA SER A 116 -19.73 -12.52 12.27
C SER A 116 -19.20 -13.20 11.01
N LYS A 117 -18.15 -12.67 10.42
CA LYS A 117 -17.51 -13.28 9.26
C LYS A 117 -16.01 -13.38 9.45
N SER A 118 -15.46 -14.54 9.14
CA SER A 118 -14.02 -14.69 8.94
C SER A 118 -13.68 -14.14 7.57
N TYR A 119 -12.70 -13.25 7.52
CA TYR A 119 -12.28 -12.62 6.28
C TYR A 119 -10.77 -12.78 6.10
N TRP A 120 -10.35 -12.68 4.85
CA TRP A 120 -8.94 -12.60 4.45
C TRP A 120 -8.86 -11.82 3.15
N GLY A 121 -7.69 -11.33 2.86
CA GLY A 121 -7.48 -10.60 1.62
C GLY A 121 -6.07 -10.12 1.46
N THR A 122 -5.89 -9.28 0.45
CA THR A 122 -4.60 -8.69 0.11
C THR A 122 -4.75 -7.22 -0.20
N VAL A 123 -3.69 -6.47 0.06
CA VAL A 123 -3.53 -5.09 -0.37
C VAL A 123 -2.21 -4.97 -1.10
N ARG A 124 -2.25 -4.49 -2.32
CA ARG A 124 -1.07 -4.22 -3.13
C ARG A 124 -0.87 -2.72 -3.24
N PHE A 125 0.31 -2.26 -2.94
CA PHE A 125 0.65 -0.84 -3.03
C PHE A 125 2.14 -0.63 -3.26
N GLY A 126 2.47 0.54 -3.80
CA GLY A 126 3.85 0.95 -4.00
C GLY A 126 4.48 1.46 -2.71
N ARG A 127 5.72 1.05 -2.42
CA ARG A 127 6.45 1.49 -1.24
C ARG A 127 7.96 1.55 -1.49
#